data_be58ee26dc4ae341b52bf7fcf740dfff
#
_entry.id   be58ee26dc4ae341b52bf7fcf740dfff
#
_cell.length_a   1.000
_cell.length_b   1.000
_cell.length_c   1.000
_cell.angle_alpha   90.00
_cell.angle_beta   90.00
_cell.angle_gamma   90.00
#
_symmetry.space_group_name_H-M   'P 1'
#
loop_
_entity.id
_entity.type
_entity.pdbx_description
1 polymer ?
#
loop_
_entity_poly.entity_id
_entity_poly.type
_entity_poly.pdbx_seq_one_letter_code
_entity_poly.pdbx_strand_id
1 'polypeptide(L)'
;MKKLSMFTTVVMCAALVLSGCGNSVSDDRAEAYASLSSMTSLSSSQAQEYKQRLTVAPDSAAIKSVLAEAKAANEKRQADDAAAAAKEAADDKIIKKTEAALSGTKLVGLSDECKEITLALNADKTVEVNVSPNRCVDPNGKNWEITVEEWAKGKPVLRFSNDPVAYSVTINGDGTVSLENSGVYKFTITK
;
A
#
# COMPACT_ATOMS: atom_id res chain seq x y z
N MET A 1 -15.18 7.53 -22.79
CA MET A 1 -16.37 7.02 -22.09
C MET A 1 -16.02 6.90 -20.62
N LYS A 2 -16.56 7.80 -19.78
CA LYS A 2 -16.26 7.87 -18.34
C LYS A 2 -17.09 6.80 -17.61
N LYS A 3 -16.44 5.76 -17.07
CA LYS A 3 -17.10 4.86 -16.11
C LYS A 3 -16.93 5.47 -14.71
N LEU A 4 -17.99 6.05 -14.24
CA LEU A 4 -18.18 6.52 -12.87
C LEU A 4 -18.32 5.27 -11.99
N SER A 5 -17.32 4.97 -11.17
CA SER A 5 -17.43 3.94 -10.13
C SER A 5 -18.19 4.55 -8.96
N MET A 6 -19.43 4.12 -8.80
CA MET A 6 -20.30 4.47 -7.69
C MET A 6 -19.78 3.72 -6.45
N PHE A 7 -19.13 4.43 -5.55
CA PHE A 7 -18.93 3.96 -4.18
C PHE A 7 -20.29 3.99 -3.49
N THR A 8 -20.88 2.83 -3.35
CA THR A 8 -22.09 2.66 -2.54
C THR A 8 -21.70 2.71 -1.07
N THR A 9 -21.86 3.89 -0.48
CA THR A 9 -21.77 4.07 0.97
C THR A 9 -22.97 3.38 1.58
N VAL A 10 -22.78 2.19 2.12
CA VAL A 10 -23.81 1.53 2.94
C VAL A 10 -23.84 2.25 4.28
N VAL A 11 -24.70 3.25 4.38
CA VAL A 11 -25.08 3.83 5.67
C VAL A 11 -26.02 2.84 6.33
N MET A 12 -25.50 1.99 7.20
CA MET A 12 -26.31 1.19 8.11
C MET A 12 -26.89 2.12 9.17
N CYS A 13 -28.13 2.56 8.96
CA CYS A 13 -28.94 3.17 10.00
C CYS A 13 -29.18 2.13 11.09
N ALA A 14 -28.47 2.23 12.21
CA ALA A 14 -28.81 1.52 13.43
C ALA A 14 -30.12 2.13 13.95
N ALA A 15 -31.22 1.47 13.68
CA ALA A 15 -32.49 1.76 14.33
C ALA A 15 -32.36 1.43 15.82
N LEU A 16 -32.25 2.48 16.63
CA LEU A 16 -32.43 2.40 18.07
C LEU A 16 -33.89 2.10 18.36
N VAL A 17 -34.23 0.84 18.49
CA VAL A 17 -35.51 0.44 19.05
C VAL A 17 -35.37 0.56 20.57
N LEU A 18 -35.82 1.69 21.11
CA LEU A 18 -36.11 1.86 22.53
C LEU A 18 -37.42 1.13 22.84
N SER A 19 -37.35 -0.18 23.04
CA SER A 19 -38.42 -0.93 23.69
C SER A 19 -38.01 -1.17 25.13
N GLY A 20 -38.57 -0.38 26.02
CA GLY A 20 -38.50 -0.58 27.45
C GLY A 20 -39.29 -1.83 27.86
N CYS A 21 -38.63 -2.96 27.89
CA CYS A 21 -38.96 -4.12 28.72
C CYS A 21 -37.60 -4.62 29.23
N GLY A 22 -37.45 -4.76 30.53
CA GLY A 22 -36.18 -5.14 31.17
C GLY A 22 -35.69 -6.47 30.62
N ASN A 23 -34.82 -6.45 29.64
CA ASN A 23 -34.10 -7.62 29.19
C ASN A 23 -33.29 -8.16 30.36
N SER A 24 -33.30 -9.46 30.56
CA SER A 24 -32.43 -10.05 31.54
C SER A 24 -30.96 -9.90 31.14
N VAL A 25 -30.03 -9.86 32.09
CA VAL A 25 -28.59 -9.81 31.80
C VAL A 25 -28.16 -10.95 30.86
N SER A 26 -28.87 -12.08 30.88
CA SER A 26 -28.67 -13.21 29.98
C SER A 26 -29.03 -12.88 28.54
N ASP A 27 -30.12 -12.14 28.31
CA ASP A 27 -30.56 -11.76 26.96
C ASP A 27 -29.62 -10.73 26.36
N ASP A 28 -29.22 -9.71 27.13
CA ASP A 28 -28.22 -8.71 26.69
C ASP A 28 -26.89 -9.37 26.36
N ARG A 29 -26.50 -10.41 27.11
CA ARG A 29 -25.25 -11.16 26.82
C ARG A 29 -25.37 -11.99 25.56
N ALA A 30 -26.50 -12.64 25.31
CA ALA A 30 -26.75 -13.39 24.09
C ALA A 30 -26.73 -12.50 22.84
N GLU A 31 -27.36 -11.31 22.92
CA GLU A 31 -27.33 -10.32 21.86
C GLU A 31 -25.91 -9.79 21.60
N ALA A 32 -25.14 -9.54 22.68
CA ALA A 32 -23.75 -9.10 22.57
C ALA A 32 -22.85 -10.14 21.90
N TYR A 33 -23.05 -11.43 22.18
CA TYR A 33 -22.32 -12.50 21.49
C TYR A 33 -22.68 -12.60 20.00
N ALA A 34 -23.96 -12.46 19.65
CA ALA A 34 -24.39 -12.43 18.26
C ALA A 34 -23.75 -11.24 17.52
N SER A 35 -23.76 -10.06 18.13
CA SER A 35 -23.11 -8.87 17.60
C SER A 35 -21.60 -9.04 17.45
N LEU A 36 -20.91 -9.59 18.46
CA LEU A 36 -19.47 -9.86 18.40
C LEU A 36 -19.13 -10.85 17.27
N SER A 37 -19.96 -11.86 17.06
CA SER A 37 -19.76 -12.86 16.00
C SER A 37 -19.90 -12.27 14.60
N SER A 38 -20.58 -11.15 14.44
CA SER A 38 -20.72 -10.43 13.16
C SER A 38 -19.54 -9.50 12.85
N MET A 39 -18.62 -9.29 13.79
CA MET A 39 -17.46 -8.40 13.64
C MET A 39 -16.31 -9.13 12.98
N THR A 40 -16.27 -9.07 11.65
CA THR A 40 -15.34 -9.85 10.81
C THR A 40 -13.90 -9.34 10.78
N SER A 41 -13.67 -8.09 11.20
CA SER A 41 -12.32 -7.50 11.17
C SER A 41 -11.56 -7.67 12.49
N LEU A 42 -12.19 -8.12 13.56
CA LEU A 42 -11.46 -8.48 14.78
C LEU A 42 -10.57 -9.70 14.53
N SER A 43 -9.36 -9.68 15.07
CA SER A 43 -8.54 -10.89 15.11
C SER A 43 -9.17 -11.95 16.01
N SER A 44 -8.85 -13.21 15.76
CA SER A 44 -9.35 -14.31 16.60
C SER A 44 -9.04 -14.12 18.09
N SER A 45 -7.85 -13.56 18.41
CA SER A 45 -7.46 -13.27 19.79
C SER A 45 -8.29 -12.14 20.41
N GLN A 46 -8.55 -11.07 19.66
CA GLN A 46 -9.41 -9.97 20.11
C GLN A 46 -10.85 -10.42 20.33
N ALA A 47 -11.40 -11.15 19.37
CA ALA A 47 -12.75 -11.69 19.50
C ALA A 47 -12.89 -12.60 20.74
N GLN A 48 -11.87 -13.42 21.00
CA GLN A 48 -11.85 -14.29 22.18
C GLN A 48 -11.73 -13.49 23.49
N GLU A 49 -10.91 -12.45 23.52
CA GLU A 49 -10.79 -11.54 24.67
C GLU A 49 -12.13 -10.85 24.97
N TYR A 50 -12.77 -10.25 23.98
CA TYR A 50 -14.08 -9.63 24.17
C TYR A 50 -15.14 -10.64 24.61
N LYS A 51 -15.11 -11.85 24.08
CA LYS A 51 -16.00 -12.94 24.50
C LYS A 51 -15.81 -13.29 25.97
N GLN A 52 -14.57 -13.37 26.45
CA GLN A 52 -14.29 -13.61 27.87
C GLN A 52 -14.78 -12.44 28.72
N ARG A 53 -14.55 -11.19 28.34
CA ARG A 53 -15.01 -10.00 29.02
C ARG A 53 -16.54 -9.94 29.10
N LEU A 54 -17.25 -10.29 28.04
CA LEU A 54 -18.71 -10.42 28.04
C LEU A 54 -19.20 -11.52 28.99
N THR A 55 -18.46 -12.63 29.11
CA THR A 55 -18.83 -13.76 30.00
C THR A 55 -18.84 -13.32 31.44
N VAL A 56 -17.86 -12.51 31.88
CA VAL A 56 -17.70 -12.08 33.26
C VAL A 56 -18.33 -10.73 33.59
N ALA A 57 -18.93 -10.06 32.60
CA ALA A 57 -19.59 -8.77 32.79
C ALA A 57 -20.75 -8.91 33.79
N PRO A 58 -20.77 -8.09 34.87
CA PRO A 58 -21.71 -8.30 36.02
C PRO A 58 -23.14 -7.85 35.70
N ASP A 59 -23.33 -6.91 34.77
CA ASP A 59 -24.62 -6.28 34.49
C ASP A 59 -24.71 -5.84 33.03
N SER A 60 -25.90 -5.41 32.63
CA SER A 60 -26.20 -4.92 31.26
C SER A 60 -25.37 -3.69 30.86
N ALA A 61 -24.98 -2.84 31.79
CA ALA A 61 -24.16 -1.66 31.48
C ALA A 61 -22.74 -2.08 31.12
N ALA A 62 -22.16 -3.02 31.90
CA ALA A 62 -20.85 -3.59 31.58
C ALA A 62 -20.83 -4.35 30.25
N ILE A 63 -21.90 -5.12 29.94
CA ILE A 63 -22.04 -5.79 28.66
C ILE A 63 -22.04 -4.78 27.50
N LYS A 64 -22.84 -3.72 27.61
CA LYS A 64 -22.92 -2.67 26.60
C LYS A 64 -21.58 -1.94 26.40
N SER A 65 -20.85 -1.70 27.50
CA SER A 65 -19.50 -1.08 27.44
C SER A 65 -18.52 -1.96 26.67
N VAL A 66 -18.44 -3.24 27.01
CA VAL A 66 -17.55 -4.19 26.30
C VAL A 66 -17.91 -4.31 24.83
N LEU A 67 -19.21 -4.35 24.51
CA LEU A 67 -19.66 -4.40 23.12
C LEU A 67 -19.33 -3.13 22.34
N ALA A 68 -19.44 -1.95 22.98
CA ALA A 68 -19.05 -0.68 22.35
C ALA A 68 -17.54 -0.63 22.04
N GLU A 69 -16.71 -1.10 22.97
CA GLU A 69 -15.27 -1.21 22.75
C GLU A 69 -14.94 -2.17 21.59
N ALA A 70 -15.60 -3.33 21.55
CA ALA A 70 -15.42 -4.30 20.47
C ALA A 70 -15.83 -3.71 19.10
N LYS A 71 -16.94 -2.97 19.04
CA LYS A 71 -17.38 -2.26 17.82
C LYS A 71 -16.36 -1.24 17.36
N ALA A 72 -15.89 -0.40 18.28
CA ALA A 72 -14.87 0.61 17.96
C ALA A 72 -13.55 -0.02 17.47
N ALA A 73 -13.12 -1.13 18.06
CA ALA A 73 -11.95 -1.86 17.63
C ALA A 73 -12.12 -2.48 16.23
N ASN A 74 -13.31 -3.04 15.95
CA ASN A 74 -13.64 -3.59 14.64
C ASN A 74 -13.68 -2.51 13.56
N GLU A 75 -14.33 -1.37 13.82
CA GLU A 75 -14.41 -0.23 12.90
C GLU A 75 -13.02 0.36 12.60
N LYS A 76 -12.21 0.53 13.65
CA LYS A 76 -10.82 0.99 13.47
C LYS A 76 -10.04 0.05 12.55
N ARG A 77 -10.12 -1.24 12.77
CA ARG A 77 -9.41 -2.22 11.97
C ARG A 77 -9.91 -2.25 10.52
N GLN A 78 -11.22 -2.14 10.30
CA GLN A 78 -11.78 -1.98 8.95
C GLN A 78 -11.21 -0.75 8.23
N ALA A 79 -11.09 0.37 8.95
CA ALA A 79 -10.52 1.58 8.38
C ALA A 79 -9.03 1.42 8.06
N ASP A 80 -8.26 0.77 8.95
CA ASP A 80 -6.84 0.50 8.74
C ASP A 80 -6.61 -0.44 7.54
N ASP A 81 -7.40 -1.52 7.43
CA ASP A 81 -7.35 -2.48 6.32
C ASP A 81 -7.74 -1.81 4.98
N ALA A 82 -8.78 -0.96 5.00
CA ALA A 82 -9.19 -0.19 3.82
C ALA A 82 -8.12 0.82 3.38
N ALA A 83 -7.44 1.47 4.34
CA ALA A 83 -6.35 2.40 4.05
C ALA A 83 -5.13 1.66 3.46
N ALA A 84 -4.80 0.48 3.99
CA ALA A 84 -3.72 -0.36 3.47
C ALA A 84 -4.01 -0.81 2.02
N ALA A 85 -5.23 -1.29 1.75
CA ALA A 85 -5.64 -1.71 0.41
C ALA A 85 -5.65 -0.53 -0.59
N ALA A 86 -6.07 0.66 -0.15
CA ALA A 86 -6.03 1.86 -0.99
C ALA A 86 -4.60 2.29 -1.32
N LYS A 87 -3.68 2.17 -0.35
CA LYS A 87 -2.26 2.44 -0.57
C LYS A 87 -1.67 1.44 -1.58
N GLU A 88 -1.89 0.15 -1.39
CA GLU A 88 -1.42 -0.90 -2.31
C GLU A 88 -1.90 -0.67 -3.74
N ALA A 89 -3.19 -0.34 -3.91
CA ALA A 89 -3.74 -0.02 -5.23
C ALA A 89 -3.13 1.25 -5.86
N ALA A 90 -2.76 2.23 -5.05
CA ALA A 90 -2.08 3.44 -5.51
C ALA A 90 -0.63 3.13 -5.93
N ASP A 91 0.08 2.34 -5.13
CA ASP A 91 1.45 1.90 -5.40
C ASP A 91 1.50 1.06 -6.69
N ASP A 92 0.59 0.10 -6.86
CA ASP A 92 0.43 -0.70 -8.09
C ASP A 92 0.23 0.18 -9.34
N LYS A 93 -0.56 1.22 -9.22
CA LYS A 93 -0.80 2.15 -10.34
C LYS A 93 0.47 2.93 -10.70
N ILE A 94 1.24 3.35 -9.71
CA ILE A 94 2.53 4.04 -9.90
C ILE A 94 3.53 3.09 -10.58
N ILE A 95 3.65 1.87 -10.07
CA ILE A 95 4.53 0.83 -10.62
C ILE A 95 4.20 0.60 -12.10
N LYS A 96 2.96 0.24 -12.41
CA LYS A 96 2.53 -0.07 -13.78
C LYS A 96 2.73 1.10 -14.75
N LYS A 97 2.44 2.33 -14.29
CA LYS A 97 2.67 3.53 -15.10
C LYS A 97 4.15 3.74 -15.42
N THR A 98 5.01 3.56 -14.42
CA THR A 98 6.46 3.78 -14.56
C THR A 98 7.07 2.67 -15.41
N GLU A 99 6.69 1.42 -15.19
CA GLU A 99 7.11 0.30 -16.01
C GLU A 99 6.74 0.48 -17.47
N ALA A 100 5.50 0.89 -17.77
CA ALA A 100 5.06 1.14 -19.13
C ALA A 100 5.85 2.28 -19.81
N ALA A 101 6.32 3.26 -19.05
CA ALA A 101 7.12 4.35 -19.57
C ALA A 101 8.59 3.97 -19.82
N LEU A 102 9.14 3.06 -19.01
CA LEU A 102 10.56 2.67 -19.07
C LEU A 102 10.81 1.39 -19.85
N SER A 103 9.84 0.50 -19.96
CA SER A 103 9.98 -0.79 -20.63
C SER A 103 10.26 -0.62 -22.12
N GLY A 104 11.30 -1.29 -22.62
CA GLY A 104 11.74 -1.21 -23.99
C GLY A 104 12.39 0.13 -24.35
N THR A 105 12.84 0.92 -23.35
CA THR A 105 13.51 2.20 -23.58
C THR A 105 15.01 2.09 -23.31
N LYS A 106 15.73 3.02 -23.92
CA LYS A 106 17.16 3.25 -23.66
C LYS A 106 17.31 4.60 -22.96
N LEU A 107 17.89 4.57 -21.77
CA LEU A 107 18.22 5.76 -21.01
C LEU A 107 19.67 6.14 -21.31
N VAL A 108 19.89 7.31 -21.86
CA VAL A 108 21.22 7.84 -22.17
C VAL A 108 21.48 9.06 -21.31
N GLY A 109 22.52 9.00 -20.49
CA GLY A 109 22.87 10.05 -19.54
C GLY A 109 24.35 10.34 -19.50
N LEU A 110 24.65 11.53 -18.98
CA LEU A 110 26.01 11.97 -18.68
C LEU A 110 26.12 12.06 -17.16
N SER A 111 27.22 11.56 -16.60
CA SER A 111 27.59 11.84 -15.22
C SER A 111 28.81 12.76 -15.23
N ASP A 112 28.96 13.56 -14.15
CA ASP A 112 30.11 14.48 -14.02
C ASP A 112 31.45 13.77 -14.09
N GLU A 113 31.49 12.50 -13.75
CA GLU A 113 32.68 11.66 -13.73
C GLU A 113 32.78 10.70 -14.93
N CYS A 114 31.67 10.47 -15.64
CA CYS A 114 31.56 9.50 -16.74
C CYS A 114 31.02 10.14 -18.01
N LYS A 115 31.66 9.87 -19.12
CA LYS A 115 31.34 10.54 -20.38
C LYS A 115 29.95 10.18 -20.94
N GLU A 116 29.52 8.94 -20.80
CA GLU A 116 28.19 8.51 -21.24
C GLU A 116 27.82 7.17 -20.60
N ILE A 117 26.61 7.08 -20.10
CA ILE A 117 26.03 5.84 -19.59
C ILE A 117 24.77 5.56 -20.41
N THR A 118 24.64 4.36 -20.90
CA THR A 118 23.42 3.87 -21.54
C THR A 118 22.87 2.70 -20.76
N LEU A 119 21.61 2.79 -20.36
CA LEU A 119 20.86 1.72 -19.72
C LEU A 119 19.71 1.31 -20.66
N ALA A 120 19.77 0.13 -21.26
CA ALA A 120 18.66 -0.41 -22.03
C ALA A 120 17.77 -1.25 -21.08
N LEU A 121 16.56 -0.76 -20.83
CA LEU A 121 15.56 -1.42 -19.99
C LEU A 121 14.62 -2.25 -20.87
N ASN A 122 14.97 -3.50 -21.09
CA ASN A 122 14.24 -4.37 -22.02
C ASN A 122 12.83 -4.72 -21.51
N ALA A 123 11.91 -5.04 -22.41
CA ALA A 123 10.54 -5.40 -22.08
C ALA A 123 10.42 -6.70 -21.28
N ASP A 124 11.39 -7.60 -21.39
CA ASP A 124 11.50 -8.84 -20.61
C ASP A 124 12.11 -8.66 -19.22
N LYS A 125 12.24 -7.40 -18.79
CA LYS A 125 12.86 -7.00 -17.51
C LYS A 125 14.37 -7.20 -17.44
N THR A 126 15.05 -7.57 -18.49
CA THR A 126 16.51 -7.55 -18.55
C THR A 126 17.04 -6.13 -18.72
N VAL A 127 18.24 -5.88 -18.23
CA VAL A 127 18.94 -4.61 -18.42
C VAL A 127 20.28 -4.83 -19.08
N GLU A 128 20.60 -4.01 -20.07
CA GLU A 128 21.93 -3.92 -20.66
C GLU A 128 22.53 -2.59 -20.29
N VAL A 129 23.72 -2.66 -19.74
CA VAL A 129 24.49 -1.48 -19.33
C VAL A 129 25.66 -1.31 -20.25
N ASN A 130 25.77 -0.15 -20.87
CA ASN A 130 26.94 0.21 -21.68
C ASN A 130 27.53 1.51 -21.11
N VAL A 131 28.75 1.39 -20.59
CA VAL A 131 29.48 2.49 -19.97
C VAL A 131 30.69 2.80 -20.84
N SER A 132 30.82 4.03 -21.32
CA SER A 132 32.04 4.49 -21.99
C SER A 132 33.26 4.39 -21.05
N PRO A 133 34.49 4.19 -21.53
CA PRO A 133 35.58 3.41 -20.92
C PRO A 133 36.09 3.79 -19.53
N ASN A 134 35.48 4.71 -18.84
CA ASN A 134 35.85 5.08 -17.48
C ASN A 134 34.75 4.65 -16.50
N ARG A 135 35.03 3.67 -15.67
CA ARG A 135 34.24 3.00 -14.66
C ARG A 135 33.42 3.94 -13.75
N CYS A 136 32.22 4.27 -14.16
CA CYS A 136 31.26 4.94 -13.30
C CYS A 136 29.99 4.14 -13.31
N VAL A 137 29.50 3.78 -12.13
CA VAL A 137 28.25 3.06 -11.89
C VAL A 137 28.04 1.91 -12.88
N ASP A 138 28.58 0.77 -12.54
CA ASP A 138 28.22 -0.50 -13.18
C ASP A 138 27.08 -1.12 -12.36
N PRO A 139 25.80 -0.93 -12.72
CA PRO A 139 24.76 -1.72 -12.09
C PRO A 139 25.01 -3.17 -12.45
N ASN A 140 25.52 -3.94 -11.52
CA ASN A 140 25.82 -5.37 -11.67
C ASN A 140 24.55 -6.22 -11.87
N GLY A 141 23.42 -5.58 -12.15
CA GLY A 141 22.11 -6.21 -12.28
C GLY A 141 21.86 -6.73 -13.68
N LYS A 142 21.31 -7.92 -13.78
CA LYS A 142 20.83 -8.49 -15.04
C LYS A 142 19.37 -8.14 -15.33
N ASN A 143 18.59 -7.82 -14.30
CA ASN A 143 17.17 -7.51 -14.40
C ASN A 143 16.86 -6.21 -13.67
N TRP A 144 15.77 -5.57 -14.07
CA TRP A 144 15.26 -4.37 -13.45
C TRP A 144 13.81 -4.56 -12.98
N GLU A 145 13.45 -3.83 -11.93
CA GLU A 145 12.08 -3.78 -11.41
C GLU A 145 11.74 -2.37 -10.92
N ILE A 146 10.46 -2.07 -10.85
CA ILE A 146 9.94 -0.86 -10.22
C ILE A 146 9.22 -1.24 -8.94
N THR A 147 9.55 -0.54 -7.85
CA THR A 147 8.90 -0.67 -6.53
C THR A 147 8.43 0.69 -6.04
N VAL A 148 7.69 0.72 -4.93
CA VAL A 148 7.40 1.94 -4.18
C VAL A 148 7.91 1.73 -2.75
N GLU A 149 8.77 2.63 -2.29
CA GLU A 149 9.44 2.51 -1.01
C GLU A 149 9.26 3.78 -0.16
N GLU A 150 9.23 3.62 1.16
CA GLU A 150 8.97 4.74 2.08
C GLU A 150 10.00 5.87 1.96
N TRP A 151 11.29 5.52 1.82
CA TRP A 151 12.35 6.53 1.69
C TRP A 151 12.22 7.41 0.45
N ALA A 152 11.59 6.89 -0.60
CA ALA A 152 11.35 7.61 -1.85
C ALA A 152 10.10 8.52 -1.81
N LYS A 153 9.41 8.60 -0.65
CA LYS A 153 8.26 9.49 -0.41
C LYS A 153 7.17 9.39 -1.49
N GLY A 154 6.83 8.15 -1.90
CA GLY A 154 5.81 7.87 -2.91
C GLY A 154 6.29 8.02 -4.35
N LYS A 155 7.57 8.29 -4.60
CA LYS A 155 8.15 8.17 -5.94
C LYS A 155 8.39 6.69 -6.28
N PRO A 156 8.27 6.29 -7.57
CA PRO A 156 8.72 4.98 -8.00
C PRO A 156 10.22 4.83 -7.83
N VAL A 157 10.65 3.61 -7.54
CA VAL A 157 12.05 3.24 -7.30
C VAL A 157 12.47 2.21 -8.33
N LEU A 158 13.54 2.49 -9.06
CA LEU A 158 14.19 1.55 -9.98
C LEU A 158 15.25 0.76 -9.20
N ARG A 159 15.14 -0.55 -9.23
CA ARG A 159 16.13 -1.49 -8.69
C ARG A 159 16.70 -2.37 -9.80
N PHE A 160 17.94 -2.75 -9.62
CA PHE A 160 18.60 -3.76 -10.43
C PHE A 160 18.88 -4.99 -9.59
N SER A 161 18.67 -6.19 -10.15
CA SER A 161 18.96 -7.44 -9.42
C SER A 161 20.45 -7.51 -9.06
N ASN A 162 20.75 -7.94 -7.83
CA ASN A 162 22.10 -8.04 -7.26
C ASN A 162 22.83 -6.69 -7.07
N ASP A 163 22.17 -5.56 -7.27
CA ASP A 163 22.69 -4.24 -6.93
C ASP A 163 22.04 -3.75 -5.63
N PRO A 164 22.80 -3.43 -4.58
CA PRO A 164 22.24 -2.86 -3.36
C PRO A 164 21.70 -1.44 -3.56
N VAL A 165 22.06 -0.81 -4.66
CA VAL A 165 21.67 0.58 -4.96
C VAL A 165 20.29 0.63 -5.59
N ALA A 166 19.46 1.54 -5.07
CA ALA A 166 18.13 1.81 -5.58
C ALA A 166 17.99 3.29 -5.93
N TYR A 167 17.26 3.62 -6.97
CA TYR A 167 17.13 4.97 -7.48
C TYR A 167 15.68 5.40 -7.48
N SER A 168 15.34 6.53 -6.83
CA SER A 168 14.02 7.11 -7.06
C SER A 168 13.94 7.68 -8.48
N VAL A 169 12.81 7.44 -9.14
CA VAL A 169 12.61 7.79 -10.55
C VAL A 169 11.67 8.98 -10.67
N THR A 170 12.07 9.96 -11.45
CA THR A 170 11.19 11.05 -11.88
C THR A 170 11.17 11.08 -13.41
N ILE A 171 10.00 10.88 -14.02
CA ILE A 171 9.80 11.04 -15.46
C ILE A 171 9.39 12.48 -15.68
N ASN A 172 10.23 13.23 -16.37
CA ASN A 172 10.02 14.66 -16.62
C ASN A 172 9.15 14.88 -17.87
N GLY A 173 8.46 16.01 -17.92
CA GLY A 173 7.61 16.38 -19.06
C GLY A 173 8.39 16.71 -20.35
N ASP A 174 9.71 16.88 -20.25
CA ASP A 174 10.63 17.16 -21.37
C ASP A 174 11.19 15.89 -22.04
N GLY A 175 10.68 14.71 -21.70
CA GLY A 175 11.15 13.43 -22.22
C GLY A 175 12.44 12.92 -21.56
N THR A 176 12.83 13.50 -20.43
CA THR A 176 13.96 13.02 -19.63
C THR A 176 13.51 12.24 -18.42
N VAL A 177 14.42 11.43 -17.85
CA VAL A 177 14.24 10.72 -16.56
C VAL A 177 15.36 11.15 -15.63
N SER A 178 15.00 11.48 -14.42
CA SER A 178 15.94 11.68 -13.32
C SER A 178 15.96 10.44 -12.41
N LEU A 179 17.13 9.90 -12.18
CA LEU A 179 17.39 8.84 -11.21
C LEU A 179 18.14 9.46 -10.02
N GLU A 180 17.55 9.37 -8.82
CA GLU A 180 18.10 10.00 -7.62
C GLU A 180 18.42 8.93 -6.57
N ASN A 181 19.64 8.99 -6.04
CA ASN A 181 20.07 8.25 -4.87
C ASN A 181 20.88 9.20 -3.96
N SER A 182 22.18 9.08 -3.87
CA SER A 182 23.07 10.06 -3.22
C SER A 182 23.41 11.26 -4.10
N GLY A 183 23.09 11.19 -5.39
CA GLY A 183 23.19 12.25 -6.41
C GLY A 183 22.01 12.19 -7.36
N VAL A 184 21.90 13.18 -8.25
CA VAL A 184 20.88 13.24 -9.29
C VAL A 184 21.54 12.93 -10.64
N TYR A 185 21.07 11.86 -11.29
CA TYR A 185 21.50 11.46 -12.63
C TYR A 185 20.37 11.74 -13.61
N LYS A 186 20.60 12.56 -14.62
CA LYS A 186 19.62 12.91 -15.63
C LYS A 186 19.88 12.15 -16.93
N PHE A 187 18.86 11.45 -17.40
CA PHE A 187 18.90 10.66 -18.61
C PHE A 187 17.89 11.15 -19.64
N THR A 188 18.22 11.03 -20.91
CA THR A 188 17.27 11.18 -22.00
C THR A 188 16.69 9.81 -22.34
N ILE A 189 15.35 9.74 -22.52
CA ILE A 189 14.70 8.52 -22.99
C ILE A 189 14.83 8.49 -24.51
N THR A 190 15.38 7.39 -25.05
CA THR A 190 15.35 7.06 -26.47
C THR A 190 14.60 5.75 -26.66
N LYS A 191 13.75 5.70 -27.68
CA LYS A 191 13.02 4.47 -28.06
C LYS A 191 13.77 3.73 -29.14
#